data_ef048a4cad23968616d5377eb933a2a6
#
_entry.id   ef048a4cad23968616d5377eb933a2a6
#
_cell.length_a   1.000
_cell.length_b   1.000
_cell.length_c   1.000
_cell.angle_alpha   90.00
_cell.angle_beta   90.00
_cell.angle_gamma   90.00
#
_symmetry.space_group_name_H-M   'P 1'
#
loop_
_entity.id
_entity.type
_entity.pdbx_description
1 polymer ?
#
loop_
_entity_poly.entity_id
_entity_poly.type
_entity_poly.pdbx_seq_one_letter_code
_entity_poly.pdbx_strand_id
1 'polypeptide(L)'
;TMIASANDGANLLAEYFGGGTIEGGVAAMNAQVEALGLEHTHFANPHGISNDDHYTSCYDMAQILRWALEQPGFETVFTRNEMYTMQPTNVQPVTRYFSQQDKMRLHYSRYYIPAILGSKIGYTNIARYSYVCLAEQNGVRLICVTMQSQTKPDKYSDVRTLLEDAFARFTSYTDLPAKGLTEELEVVGGGGTLGRVTVTDPGVRLLLADGVTAQDVSVSLELPERYVLGASPEVYAVYTVNGGDKQEPTSVRVPAVLTGLDALLEANAGRELDTASDLKPARTAGMLIAISLACTAATAGATLCVMRVMRLRKTKKQKPLKH
;
A
#
# COMPACT_ATOMS: atom_id res chain seq x y z
N THR A 1 17.35 -2.23 -9.73
CA THR A 1 15.99 -2.43 -10.27
C THR A 1 15.19 -1.13 -10.22
N MET A 2 14.96 -0.49 -9.06
CA MET A 2 14.09 0.69 -8.93
C MET A 2 14.52 1.89 -9.79
N ILE A 3 15.75 2.38 -9.67
CA ILE A 3 16.25 3.56 -10.39
C ILE A 3 16.27 3.34 -11.90
N ALA A 4 16.82 2.21 -12.36
CA ALA A 4 16.96 1.89 -13.78
C ALA A 4 15.70 1.30 -14.42
N SER A 5 14.71 0.92 -13.62
CA SER A 5 13.53 0.14 -14.07
C SER A 5 13.94 -1.13 -14.84
N ALA A 6 14.91 -1.88 -14.28
CA ALA A 6 15.56 -3.02 -14.92
C ALA A 6 14.69 -4.28 -14.82
N ASN A 7 14.23 -4.81 -15.96
CA ASN A 7 13.41 -6.02 -16.04
C ASN A 7 14.20 -7.27 -15.65
N ASP A 8 15.45 -7.37 -16.06
CA ASP A 8 16.38 -8.42 -15.67
C ASP A 8 16.63 -8.44 -14.15
N GLY A 9 16.72 -7.27 -13.53
CA GLY A 9 16.80 -7.14 -12.09
C GLY A 9 15.52 -7.58 -11.37
N ALA A 10 14.36 -7.39 -11.96
CA ALA A 10 13.09 -7.90 -11.41
C ALA A 10 13.03 -9.43 -11.50
N ASN A 11 13.45 -10.01 -12.63
CA ASN A 11 13.53 -11.46 -12.80
C ASN A 11 14.50 -12.08 -11.78
N LEU A 12 15.68 -11.48 -11.60
CA LEU A 12 16.66 -11.96 -10.62
C LEU A 12 16.12 -11.98 -9.18
N LEU A 13 15.37 -10.93 -8.81
CA LEU A 13 14.72 -10.89 -7.50
C LEU A 13 13.65 -11.97 -7.37
N ALA A 14 12.81 -12.15 -8.40
CA ALA A 14 11.80 -13.18 -8.41
C ALA A 14 12.41 -14.58 -8.30
N GLU A 15 13.44 -14.87 -9.07
CA GLU A 15 14.17 -16.15 -9.03
C GLU A 15 14.77 -16.40 -7.64
N TYR A 16 15.43 -15.40 -7.05
CA TYR A 16 16.08 -15.53 -5.74
C TYR A 16 15.07 -15.83 -4.62
N PHE A 17 13.92 -15.14 -4.60
CA PHE A 17 12.88 -15.33 -3.58
C PHE A 17 11.88 -16.42 -3.93
N GLY A 18 11.84 -16.84 -5.20
CA GLY A 18 10.99 -17.90 -5.71
C GLY A 18 11.57 -19.30 -5.59
N GLY A 19 12.58 -19.51 -4.73
CA GLY A 19 13.20 -20.81 -4.56
C GLY A 19 14.05 -21.25 -5.76
N GLY A 20 14.61 -20.29 -6.52
CA GLY A 20 15.46 -20.54 -7.69
C GLY A 20 14.68 -20.50 -9.02
N THR A 21 13.41 -20.06 -9.03
CA THR A 21 12.62 -19.95 -10.25
C THR A 21 11.85 -18.62 -10.29
N ILE A 22 11.67 -18.05 -11.49
CA ILE A 22 10.87 -16.83 -11.69
C ILE A 22 9.40 -17.11 -11.37
N GLU A 23 8.90 -18.27 -11.74
CA GLU A 23 7.53 -18.72 -11.49
C GLU A 23 7.23 -18.79 -9.99
N GLY A 24 8.17 -19.30 -9.18
CA GLY A 24 8.07 -19.30 -7.74
C GLY A 24 7.99 -17.88 -7.16
N GLY A 25 8.76 -16.94 -7.71
CA GLY A 25 8.69 -15.52 -7.35
C GLY A 25 7.34 -14.89 -7.69
N VAL A 26 6.79 -15.19 -8.87
CA VAL A 26 5.45 -14.73 -9.29
C VAL A 26 4.37 -15.33 -8.40
N ALA A 27 4.47 -16.62 -8.06
CA ALA A 27 3.56 -17.25 -7.11
C ALA A 27 3.58 -16.57 -5.74
N ALA A 28 4.76 -16.20 -5.22
CA ALA A 28 4.89 -15.44 -3.97
C ALA A 28 4.27 -14.04 -4.07
N MET A 29 4.38 -13.35 -5.23
CA MET A 29 3.73 -12.06 -5.46
C MET A 29 2.20 -12.20 -5.41
N ASN A 30 1.64 -13.20 -6.06
CA ASN A 30 0.18 -13.44 -6.08
C ASN A 30 -0.33 -13.90 -4.70
N ALA A 31 0.42 -14.71 -3.96
CA ALA A 31 0.09 -15.05 -2.57
C ALA A 31 0.01 -13.81 -1.67
N GLN A 32 0.89 -12.81 -1.90
CA GLN A 32 0.83 -11.54 -1.17
C GLN A 32 -0.39 -10.69 -1.59
N VAL A 33 -0.78 -10.71 -2.86
CA VAL A 33 -2.02 -10.08 -3.35
C VAL A 33 -3.25 -10.65 -2.65
N GLU A 34 -3.34 -11.99 -2.54
CA GLU A 34 -4.41 -12.67 -1.81
C GLU A 34 -4.41 -12.31 -0.32
N ALA A 35 -3.23 -12.33 0.33
CA ALA A 35 -3.08 -11.96 1.74
C ALA A 35 -3.49 -10.51 2.04
N LEU A 36 -3.41 -9.61 1.05
CA LEU A 36 -3.87 -8.23 1.14
C LEU A 36 -5.36 -8.07 0.76
N GLY A 37 -6.04 -9.14 0.34
CA GLY A 37 -7.44 -9.10 -0.08
C GLY A 37 -7.70 -8.29 -1.35
N LEU A 38 -6.73 -8.28 -2.30
CA LEU A 38 -6.82 -7.48 -3.51
C LEU A 38 -7.46 -8.28 -4.65
N GLU A 39 -8.70 -7.96 -4.98
CA GLU A 39 -9.52 -8.74 -5.92
C GLU A 39 -9.28 -8.39 -7.40
N HIS A 40 -8.62 -7.24 -7.67
CA HIS A 40 -8.42 -6.73 -9.04
C HIS A 40 -6.96 -6.75 -9.46
N THR A 41 -6.16 -7.66 -8.90
CA THR A 41 -4.73 -7.76 -9.21
C THR A 41 -4.31 -9.21 -9.41
N HIS A 42 -3.60 -9.46 -10.51
CA HIS A 42 -2.88 -10.69 -10.77
C HIS A 42 -1.59 -10.42 -11.53
N PHE A 43 -0.50 -11.03 -11.11
CA PHE A 43 0.82 -10.91 -11.73
C PHE A 43 1.16 -12.16 -12.52
N ALA A 44 1.45 -12.00 -13.83
CA ALA A 44 1.95 -13.06 -14.70
C ALA A 44 3.48 -13.02 -14.84
N ASN A 45 4.13 -11.94 -14.39
CA ASN A 45 5.58 -11.78 -14.44
C ASN A 45 6.05 -10.72 -13.43
N PRO A 46 7.36 -10.69 -13.06
CA PRO A 46 7.87 -9.76 -12.05
C PRO A 46 8.29 -8.38 -12.59
N HIS A 47 8.22 -8.12 -13.89
CA HIS A 47 8.73 -6.89 -14.53
C HIS A 47 7.65 -6.04 -15.19
N GLY A 48 6.41 -6.54 -15.33
CA GLY A 48 5.28 -5.78 -15.82
C GLY A 48 5.15 -5.66 -17.35
N ILE A 49 5.87 -6.45 -18.14
CA ILE A 49 5.59 -6.56 -19.57
C ILE A 49 4.20 -7.14 -19.75
N SER A 50 3.42 -6.56 -20.67
CA SER A 50 2.03 -6.92 -20.88
C SER A 50 1.83 -8.41 -21.18
N ASN A 51 0.86 -8.96 -20.49
CA ASN A 51 0.34 -10.31 -20.64
C ASN A 51 -1.16 -10.23 -20.31
N ASP A 52 -1.99 -11.06 -20.91
CA ASP A 52 -3.45 -10.99 -20.73
C ASP A 52 -3.87 -11.25 -19.27
N ASP A 53 -3.11 -12.08 -18.56
CA ASP A 53 -3.32 -12.40 -17.15
C ASP A 53 -2.59 -11.44 -16.19
N HIS A 54 -1.99 -10.34 -16.70
CA HIS A 54 -1.26 -9.37 -15.90
C HIS A 54 -2.05 -8.07 -15.77
N TYR A 55 -2.76 -7.91 -14.67
CA TYR A 55 -3.64 -6.76 -14.44
C TYR A 55 -3.61 -6.28 -12.99
N THR A 56 -4.02 -5.04 -12.78
CA THR A 56 -4.21 -4.43 -11.46
C THR A 56 -5.16 -3.23 -11.56
N SER A 57 -5.56 -2.68 -10.41
CA SER A 57 -6.32 -1.43 -10.29
C SER A 57 -5.49 -0.33 -9.62
N CYS A 58 -5.90 0.94 -9.78
CA CYS A 58 -5.26 2.04 -9.05
C CYS A 58 -5.39 1.87 -7.53
N TYR A 59 -6.52 1.35 -7.07
CA TYR A 59 -6.77 1.09 -5.65
C TYR A 59 -5.84 0.01 -5.12
N ASP A 60 -5.82 -1.16 -5.75
CA ASP A 60 -4.97 -2.28 -5.32
C ASP A 60 -3.50 -1.87 -5.30
N MET A 61 -3.09 -1.09 -6.30
CA MET A 61 -1.74 -0.59 -6.39
C MET A 61 -1.37 0.37 -5.25
N ALA A 62 -2.31 1.21 -4.82
CA ALA A 62 -2.13 2.05 -3.65
C ALA A 62 -2.02 1.21 -2.38
N GLN A 63 -2.80 0.13 -2.24
CA GLN A 63 -2.71 -0.80 -1.11
C GLN A 63 -1.37 -1.56 -1.11
N ILE A 64 -0.90 -2.01 -2.28
CA ILE A 64 0.43 -2.64 -2.42
C ILE A 64 1.53 -1.67 -1.98
N LEU A 65 1.51 -0.42 -2.44
CA LEU A 65 2.52 0.56 -2.01
C LEU A 65 2.41 0.86 -0.51
N ARG A 66 1.19 0.98 0.04
CA ARG A 66 0.98 1.18 1.48
C ARG A 66 1.62 0.04 2.29
N TRP A 67 1.29 -1.21 1.94
CA TRP A 67 1.90 -2.38 2.58
C TRP A 67 3.43 -2.40 2.42
N ALA A 68 3.92 -2.08 1.22
CA ALA A 68 5.35 -2.06 0.95
C ALA A 68 6.10 -1.03 1.82
N LEU A 69 5.51 0.14 2.06
CA LEU A 69 6.09 1.19 2.93
C LEU A 69 6.20 0.76 4.40
N GLU A 70 5.39 -0.20 4.84
CA GLU A 70 5.48 -0.79 6.18
C GLU A 70 6.64 -1.80 6.29
N GLN A 71 7.22 -2.26 5.15
CA GLN A 71 8.32 -3.22 5.16
C GLN A 71 9.65 -2.53 5.49
N PRO A 72 10.45 -3.08 6.43
CA PRO A 72 11.72 -2.48 6.84
C PRO A 72 12.66 -2.22 5.65
N GLY A 73 13.11 -0.99 5.48
CA GLY A 73 14.06 -0.57 4.46
C GLY A 73 13.48 -0.31 3.07
N PHE A 74 12.20 -0.66 2.80
CA PHE A 74 11.59 -0.43 1.50
C PHE A 74 11.55 1.06 1.15
N GLU A 75 11.12 1.93 2.06
CA GLU A 75 11.05 3.36 1.82
C GLU A 75 12.40 3.95 1.43
N THR A 76 13.49 3.54 2.08
CA THR A 76 14.85 3.98 1.72
C THR A 76 15.22 3.66 0.27
N VAL A 77 14.80 2.50 -0.24
CA VAL A 77 15.04 2.11 -1.63
C VAL A 77 14.09 2.84 -2.57
N PHE A 78 12.83 2.99 -2.20
CA PHE A 78 11.79 3.60 -3.02
C PHE A 78 11.99 5.11 -3.20
N THR A 79 12.44 5.80 -2.15
CA THR A 79 12.68 7.26 -2.17
C THR A 79 14.05 7.64 -2.71
N ARG A 80 14.95 6.68 -2.94
CA ARG A 80 16.29 6.98 -3.46
C ARG A 80 16.23 7.72 -4.80
N ASN A 81 16.89 8.87 -4.87
CA ASN A 81 16.90 9.75 -6.04
C ASN A 81 18.31 9.98 -6.65
N GLU A 82 19.36 9.67 -5.87
CA GLU A 82 20.72 9.85 -6.32
C GLU A 82 21.06 8.83 -7.41
N MET A 83 22.06 9.20 -8.23
CA MET A 83 22.66 8.28 -9.20
C MET A 83 23.25 7.08 -8.45
N TYR A 84 22.92 5.89 -8.92
CA TYR A 84 23.51 4.65 -8.42
C TYR A 84 24.69 4.24 -9.27
N THR A 85 25.85 4.06 -8.63
CA THR A 85 27.06 3.59 -9.28
C THR A 85 27.30 2.12 -8.97
N MET A 86 27.31 1.29 -9.99
CA MET A 86 27.64 -0.11 -9.87
C MET A 86 29.12 -0.33 -10.26
N GLN A 87 29.87 -0.89 -9.32
CA GLN A 87 31.29 -1.20 -9.55
C GLN A 87 31.47 -2.28 -10.60
N PRO A 88 32.66 -2.34 -11.25
CA PRO A 88 33.01 -3.42 -12.16
C PRO A 88 32.85 -4.79 -11.53
N THR A 89 32.47 -5.78 -12.33
CA THR A 89 32.43 -7.19 -11.97
C THR A 89 33.40 -7.98 -12.84
N ASN A 90 33.63 -9.25 -12.53
CA ASN A 90 34.45 -10.15 -13.34
C ASN A 90 33.88 -10.37 -14.77
N VAL A 91 32.57 -10.20 -14.95
CA VAL A 91 31.89 -10.34 -16.25
C VAL A 91 31.76 -8.99 -16.97
N GLN A 92 31.60 -7.92 -16.20
CA GLN A 92 31.43 -6.54 -16.73
C GLN A 92 32.50 -5.63 -16.12
N PRO A 93 33.67 -5.47 -16.76
CA PRO A 93 34.83 -4.78 -16.20
C PRO A 93 34.74 -3.24 -16.25
N VAL A 94 33.54 -2.66 -16.44
CA VAL A 94 33.31 -1.22 -16.49
C VAL A 94 32.37 -0.77 -15.40
N THR A 95 32.63 0.43 -14.85
CA THR A 95 31.71 1.09 -13.90
C THR A 95 30.45 1.52 -14.66
N ARG A 96 29.29 1.23 -14.08
CA ARG A 96 27.98 1.58 -14.66
C ARG A 96 27.26 2.58 -13.76
N TYR A 97 26.59 3.54 -14.41
CA TYR A 97 25.89 4.63 -13.75
C TYR A 97 24.40 4.56 -14.10
N PHE A 98 23.55 4.58 -13.09
CA PHE A 98 22.10 4.52 -13.25
C PHE A 98 21.48 5.78 -12.64
N SER A 99 20.82 6.57 -13.48
CA SER A 99 20.17 7.83 -13.10
C SER A 99 18.67 7.63 -12.94
N GLN A 100 18.04 8.48 -12.13
CA GLN A 100 16.60 8.56 -12.00
C GLN A 100 15.93 8.84 -13.35
N GLN A 101 14.92 8.03 -13.71
CA GLN A 101 14.19 8.14 -14.97
C GLN A 101 12.92 8.99 -14.87
N ASP A 102 12.42 9.19 -13.66
CA ASP A 102 11.20 9.97 -13.44
C ASP A 102 11.47 11.48 -13.45
N LYS A 103 10.91 12.15 -14.45
CA LYS A 103 11.08 13.60 -14.63
C LYS A 103 10.38 14.43 -13.54
N MET A 104 9.43 13.86 -12.80
CA MET A 104 8.79 14.57 -11.67
C MET A 104 9.70 14.65 -10.44
N ARG A 105 10.76 13.86 -10.41
CA ARG A 105 11.76 13.82 -9.33
C ARG A 105 13.07 14.52 -9.67
N LEU A 106 13.22 15.00 -10.92
CA LEU A 106 14.42 15.70 -11.39
C LEU A 106 14.21 17.21 -11.26
N HIS A 107 14.94 17.88 -10.36
CA HIS A 107 14.79 19.30 -10.04
C HIS A 107 14.92 20.25 -11.22
N TYR A 108 15.66 19.88 -12.27
CA TYR A 108 15.81 20.64 -13.50
C TYR A 108 14.69 20.38 -14.53
N SER A 109 13.77 19.48 -14.23
CA SER A 109 12.67 19.15 -15.14
C SER A 109 11.50 20.12 -14.96
N ARG A 110 10.87 20.54 -16.05
CA ARG A 110 9.63 21.31 -16.00
C ARG A 110 8.46 20.60 -15.32
N TYR A 111 8.58 19.30 -15.12
CA TYR A 111 7.56 18.46 -14.47
C TYR A 111 7.84 18.26 -12.98
N TYR A 112 8.93 18.81 -12.46
CA TYR A 112 9.33 18.59 -11.08
C TYR A 112 8.24 18.95 -10.07
N ILE A 113 8.04 18.07 -9.09
CA ILE A 113 7.15 18.27 -7.95
C ILE A 113 7.95 17.96 -6.68
N PRO A 114 8.30 18.97 -5.86
CA PRO A 114 9.11 18.79 -4.65
C PRO A 114 8.52 17.81 -3.65
N ALA A 115 7.18 17.74 -3.57
CA ALA A 115 6.46 16.87 -2.65
C ALA A 115 6.66 15.37 -2.94
N ILE A 116 7.08 14.95 -4.14
CA ILE A 116 7.24 13.54 -4.49
C ILE A 116 8.54 12.99 -3.90
N LEU A 117 8.42 12.16 -2.86
CA LEU A 117 9.52 11.50 -2.19
C LEU A 117 10.05 10.29 -2.97
N GLY A 118 9.13 9.45 -3.43
CA GLY A 118 9.42 8.22 -4.15
C GLY A 118 8.42 7.94 -5.26
N SER A 119 8.86 7.27 -6.32
CA SER A 119 7.96 6.94 -7.43
C SER A 119 8.43 5.75 -8.25
N LYS A 120 7.48 5.12 -8.95
CA LYS A 120 7.74 4.17 -10.02
C LYS A 120 6.90 4.53 -11.24
N ILE A 121 7.56 4.62 -12.38
CA ILE A 121 6.94 4.85 -13.69
C ILE A 121 6.85 3.54 -14.48
N GLY A 122 5.84 3.44 -15.35
CA GLY A 122 5.68 2.34 -16.28
C GLY A 122 5.12 2.78 -17.63
N TYR A 123 5.42 1.98 -18.65
CA TYR A 123 4.86 2.13 -19.98
C TYR A 123 4.91 0.81 -20.74
N THR A 124 3.79 0.44 -21.32
CA THR A 124 3.71 -0.52 -22.43
C THR A 124 2.70 0.00 -23.46
N ASN A 125 2.72 -0.53 -24.68
CA ASN A 125 1.76 -0.11 -25.71
C ASN A 125 0.31 -0.42 -25.32
N ILE A 126 0.07 -1.46 -24.51
CA ILE A 126 -1.26 -1.86 -24.03
C ILE A 126 -1.64 -1.07 -22.79
N ALA A 127 -0.79 -1.07 -21.76
CA ALA A 127 -1.07 -0.43 -20.48
C ALA A 127 -0.94 1.11 -20.51
N ARG A 128 -0.34 1.67 -21.58
CA ARG A 128 -0.04 3.10 -21.69
C ARG A 128 0.86 3.58 -20.54
N TYR A 129 0.78 4.85 -20.17
CA TYR A 129 1.60 5.40 -19.09
C TYR A 129 0.94 5.18 -17.75
N SER A 130 1.70 4.64 -16.80
CA SER A 130 1.31 4.48 -15.42
C SER A 130 2.31 5.14 -14.48
N TYR A 131 1.83 5.51 -13.30
CA TYR A 131 2.58 6.18 -12.27
C TYR A 131 2.07 5.81 -10.89
N VAL A 132 2.97 5.53 -9.99
CA VAL A 132 2.69 5.41 -8.56
C VAL A 132 3.72 6.21 -7.79
N CYS A 133 3.30 6.99 -6.80
CA CYS A 133 4.21 7.73 -5.94
C CYS A 133 3.75 7.83 -4.50
N LEU A 134 4.75 8.06 -3.64
CA LEU A 134 4.60 8.61 -2.31
C LEU A 134 4.95 10.09 -2.37
N ALA A 135 4.06 10.93 -1.88
CA ALA A 135 4.27 12.37 -1.78
C ALA A 135 4.05 12.86 -0.34
N GLU A 136 4.76 13.91 0.05
CA GLU A 136 4.63 14.52 1.37
C GLU A 136 4.67 16.05 1.26
N GLN A 137 3.73 16.72 1.95
CA GLN A 137 3.70 18.16 2.08
C GLN A 137 3.18 18.54 3.47
N ASN A 138 3.88 19.42 4.19
CA ASN A 138 3.51 19.87 5.55
C ASN A 138 3.25 18.72 6.55
N GLY A 139 3.97 17.60 6.42
CA GLY A 139 3.79 16.41 7.24
C GLY A 139 2.64 15.49 6.83
N VAL A 140 1.84 15.86 5.84
CA VAL A 140 0.80 15.00 5.26
C VAL A 140 1.41 14.13 4.17
N ARG A 141 1.24 12.81 4.28
CA ARG A 141 1.74 11.82 3.34
C ARG A 141 0.61 11.22 2.52
N LEU A 142 0.76 11.19 1.22
CA LEU A 142 -0.23 10.71 0.26
C LEU A 142 0.38 9.72 -0.72
N ILE A 143 -0.40 8.71 -1.10
CA ILE A 143 -0.10 7.82 -2.22
C ILE A 143 -0.96 8.26 -3.41
N CYS A 144 -0.33 8.51 -4.54
CA CYS A 144 -1.02 8.83 -5.79
C CYS A 144 -0.71 7.76 -6.84
N VAL A 145 -1.77 7.25 -7.48
CA VAL A 145 -1.67 6.27 -8.56
C VAL A 145 -2.46 6.74 -9.78
N THR A 146 -1.82 6.74 -10.94
CA THR A 146 -2.47 6.96 -12.24
C THR A 146 -2.10 5.86 -13.20
N MET A 147 -3.06 5.40 -14.00
CA MET A 147 -2.87 4.36 -15.01
C MET A 147 -3.54 4.73 -16.32
N GLN A 148 -3.05 4.16 -17.42
CA GLN A 148 -3.58 4.35 -18.78
C GLN A 148 -3.60 5.81 -19.25
N SER A 149 -2.76 6.69 -18.74
CA SER A 149 -2.62 8.03 -19.34
C SER A 149 -2.15 7.88 -20.79
N GLN A 150 -2.82 8.56 -21.70
CA GLN A 150 -2.61 8.34 -23.15
C GLN A 150 -1.25 8.82 -23.62
N THR A 151 -0.78 9.92 -23.06
CA THR A 151 0.53 10.50 -23.38
C THR A 151 1.37 10.73 -22.15
N LYS A 152 2.69 10.88 -22.35
CA LYS A 152 3.62 11.19 -21.27
C LYS A 152 3.31 12.54 -20.57
N PRO A 153 2.94 13.62 -21.30
CA PRO A 153 2.45 14.85 -20.68
C PRO A 153 1.17 14.66 -19.86
N ASP A 154 0.19 13.88 -20.34
CA ASP A 154 -1.04 13.63 -19.62
C ASP A 154 -0.76 12.98 -18.25
N LYS A 155 0.11 11.96 -18.21
CA LYS A 155 0.54 11.33 -16.95
C LYS A 155 1.04 12.36 -15.93
N TYR A 156 1.89 13.29 -16.35
CA TYR A 156 2.44 14.31 -15.45
C TYR A 156 1.39 15.34 -15.03
N SER A 157 0.49 15.72 -15.93
CA SER A 157 -0.63 16.61 -15.63
C SER A 157 -1.61 15.98 -14.66
N ASP A 158 -1.97 14.70 -14.88
CA ASP A 158 -2.92 13.97 -14.04
C ASP A 158 -2.39 13.85 -12.59
N VAL A 159 -1.13 13.43 -12.43
CA VAL A 159 -0.49 13.31 -11.10
C VAL A 159 -0.42 14.66 -10.39
N ARG A 160 -0.01 15.73 -11.10
CA ARG A 160 0.06 17.08 -10.54
C ARG A 160 -1.31 17.53 -10.03
N THR A 161 -2.34 17.41 -10.86
CA THR A 161 -3.70 17.82 -10.52
C THR A 161 -4.23 17.06 -9.32
N LEU A 162 -3.99 15.74 -9.25
CA LEU A 162 -4.44 14.92 -8.13
C LEU A 162 -3.73 15.30 -6.82
N LEU A 163 -2.41 15.51 -6.85
CA LEU A 163 -1.65 15.90 -5.67
C LEU A 163 -2.01 17.31 -5.19
N GLU A 164 -2.14 18.28 -6.11
CA GLU A 164 -2.54 19.65 -5.76
C GLU A 164 -3.94 19.69 -5.14
N ASP A 165 -4.91 18.97 -5.72
CA ASP A 165 -6.28 18.87 -5.17
C ASP A 165 -6.28 18.17 -3.81
N ALA A 166 -5.53 17.08 -3.66
CA ALA A 166 -5.49 16.33 -2.41
C ALA A 166 -4.82 17.12 -1.29
N PHE A 167 -3.66 17.74 -1.53
CA PHE A 167 -2.99 18.58 -0.52
C PHE A 167 -3.76 19.87 -0.17
N ALA A 168 -4.64 20.35 -1.05
CA ALA A 168 -5.54 21.45 -0.74
C ALA A 168 -6.68 21.03 0.19
N ARG A 169 -7.08 19.75 0.15
CA ARG A 169 -8.20 19.21 0.97
C ARG A 169 -7.76 18.50 2.25
N PHE A 170 -6.56 18.00 2.28
CA PHE A 170 -6.01 17.24 3.40
C PHE A 170 -4.76 17.94 3.91
N THR A 171 -4.96 18.83 4.88
CA THR A 171 -3.90 19.75 5.34
C THR A 171 -3.18 19.28 6.59
N SER A 172 -3.84 18.47 7.44
CA SER A 172 -3.27 17.99 8.69
C SER A 172 -3.94 16.71 9.19
N TYR A 173 -3.20 15.97 10.02
CA TYR A 173 -3.77 14.84 10.76
C TYR A 173 -4.53 15.31 11.99
N THR A 174 -5.63 14.61 12.28
CA THR A 174 -6.43 14.82 13.49
C THR A 174 -6.21 13.67 14.47
N ASP A 175 -5.84 13.99 15.70
CA ASP A 175 -5.73 13.00 16.75
C ASP A 175 -7.13 12.72 17.35
N LEU A 176 -7.57 11.50 17.24
CA LEU A 176 -8.83 11.00 17.81
C LEU A 176 -8.50 10.18 19.04
N PRO A 177 -8.79 10.69 20.24
CA PRO A 177 -8.57 9.92 21.47
C PRO A 177 -9.48 8.68 21.51
N ALA A 178 -9.06 7.68 22.28
CA ALA A 178 -9.90 6.54 22.57
C ALA A 178 -11.26 6.99 23.13
N LYS A 179 -12.35 6.46 22.60
CA LYS A 179 -13.71 6.75 23.06
C LYS A 179 -14.10 5.90 24.28
N GLY A 180 -13.21 4.99 24.70
CA GLY A 180 -13.44 4.08 25.81
C GLY A 180 -14.41 2.94 25.48
N LEU A 181 -14.55 2.63 24.20
CA LEU A 181 -15.34 1.47 23.78
C LEU A 181 -14.63 0.20 24.22
N THR A 182 -15.31 -0.63 25.01
CA THR A 182 -14.74 -1.86 25.58
C THR A 182 -15.66 -3.03 25.35
N GLU A 183 -15.09 -4.19 25.01
CA GLU A 183 -15.77 -5.46 24.91
C GLU A 183 -14.96 -6.58 25.57
N GLU A 184 -15.65 -7.61 26.05
CA GLU A 184 -15.05 -8.80 26.66
C GLU A 184 -14.86 -9.88 25.61
N LEU A 185 -13.64 -10.42 25.49
CA LEU A 185 -13.29 -11.48 24.55
C LEU A 185 -12.87 -12.75 25.31
N GLU A 186 -13.53 -13.87 25.00
CA GLU A 186 -13.18 -15.16 25.56
C GLU A 186 -11.84 -15.65 25.00
N VAL A 187 -10.96 -16.11 25.89
CA VAL A 187 -9.66 -16.71 25.54
C VAL A 187 -9.72 -18.20 25.75
N VAL A 188 -9.34 -18.96 24.73
CA VAL A 188 -9.31 -20.41 24.74
C VAL A 188 -7.91 -20.94 24.46
N GLY A 189 -7.55 -22.08 25.09
CA GLY A 189 -6.26 -22.74 24.87
C GLY A 189 -6.19 -24.03 25.68
N GLY A 190 -5.30 -24.95 25.30
CA GLY A 190 -5.15 -26.22 26.02
C GLY A 190 -6.45 -27.05 26.14
N GLY A 191 -7.33 -26.98 25.13
CA GLY A 191 -8.56 -27.71 25.06
C GLY A 191 -9.74 -27.13 25.86
N GLY A 192 -9.64 -25.87 26.35
CA GLY A 192 -10.75 -25.25 27.12
C GLY A 192 -10.66 -23.73 27.22
N THR A 193 -11.66 -23.14 27.90
CA THR A 193 -11.68 -21.71 28.22
C THR A 193 -10.67 -21.40 29.31
N LEU A 194 -9.79 -20.41 29.05
CA LEU A 194 -8.83 -19.90 30.03
C LEU A 194 -9.37 -18.74 30.84
N GLY A 195 -10.27 -17.94 30.26
CA GLY A 195 -10.88 -16.78 30.88
C GLY A 195 -11.30 -15.73 29.85
N ARG A 196 -11.37 -14.47 30.27
CA ARG A 196 -11.72 -13.34 29.41
C ARG A 196 -10.68 -12.25 29.52
N VAL A 197 -10.51 -11.50 28.42
CA VAL A 197 -9.70 -10.29 28.32
C VAL A 197 -10.56 -9.13 27.87
N THR A 198 -10.18 -7.92 28.27
CA THR A 198 -10.88 -6.70 27.82
C THR A 198 -10.22 -6.17 26.56
N VAL A 199 -11.01 -5.90 25.53
CA VAL A 199 -10.60 -5.25 24.29
C VAL A 199 -11.07 -3.81 24.31
N THR A 200 -10.18 -2.89 24.01
CA THR A 200 -10.46 -1.44 24.04
C THR A 200 -9.97 -0.78 22.75
N ASP A 201 -10.68 0.24 22.29
CA ASP A 201 -10.24 1.09 21.19
C ASP A 201 -9.00 1.93 21.60
N PRO A 202 -7.92 1.95 20.80
CA PRO A 202 -6.66 2.62 21.17
C PRO A 202 -6.69 4.14 20.97
N GLY A 203 -7.70 4.68 20.29
CA GLY A 203 -7.61 5.96 19.62
C GLY A 203 -6.80 5.86 18.33
N VAL A 204 -6.85 6.89 17.49
CA VAL A 204 -6.15 6.87 16.20
C VAL A 204 -5.84 8.28 15.73
N ARG A 205 -4.79 8.42 14.94
CA ARG A 205 -4.47 9.65 14.22
C ARG A 205 -4.85 9.48 12.76
N LEU A 206 -5.86 10.21 12.31
CA LEU A 206 -6.39 10.14 10.93
C LEU A 206 -6.13 11.41 10.15
N LEU A 207 -5.97 11.24 8.85
CA LEU A 207 -6.00 12.33 7.89
C LEU A 207 -7.46 12.56 7.48
N LEU A 208 -8.04 13.64 7.97
CA LEU A 208 -9.42 14.04 7.66
C LEU A 208 -9.42 15.16 6.62
N ALA A 209 -10.41 15.13 5.73
CA ALA A 209 -10.62 16.24 4.79
C ALA A 209 -11.03 17.51 5.55
N ASP A 210 -10.71 18.67 5.02
CA ASP A 210 -11.09 19.95 5.59
C ASP A 210 -12.63 20.02 5.76
N GLY A 211 -13.06 20.43 6.95
CA GLY A 211 -14.47 20.45 7.34
C GLY A 211 -15.00 19.15 7.97
N VAL A 212 -14.27 18.06 7.93
CA VAL A 212 -14.58 16.82 8.65
C VAL A 212 -13.96 16.88 10.05
N THR A 213 -14.75 16.60 11.07
CA THR A 213 -14.37 16.68 12.48
C THR A 213 -14.35 15.32 13.16
N ALA A 214 -13.83 15.27 14.38
CA ALA A 214 -13.88 14.04 15.20
C ALA A 214 -15.30 13.53 15.50
N GLN A 215 -16.32 14.40 15.37
CA GLN A 215 -17.73 14.02 15.57
C GLN A 215 -18.28 13.23 14.38
N ASP A 216 -17.70 13.39 13.21
CA ASP A 216 -18.06 12.68 11.97
C ASP A 216 -17.41 11.29 11.89
N VAL A 217 -16.61 10.92 12.90
CA VAL A 217 -15.93 9.62 12.98
C VAL A 217 -16.62 8.75 14.04
N SER A 218 -17.17 7.62 13.62
CA SER A 218 -17.64 6.56 14.50
C SER A 218 -16.55 5.51 14.73
N VAL A 219 -16.61 4.79 15.86
CA VAL A 219 -15.73 3.66 16.15
C VAL A 219 -16.56 2.44 16.54
N SER A 220 -16.12 1.26 16.11
CA SER A 220 -16.66 -0.04 16.53
C SER A 220 -15.50 -1.00 16.78
N LEU A 221 -15.72 -2.04 17.57
CA LEU A 221 -14.76 -3.13 17.74
C LEU A 221 -15.16 -4.29 16.82
N GLU A 222 -14.17 -4.84 16.12
CA GLU A 222 -14.29 -6.04 15.29
C GLU A 222 -13.47 -7.15 15.95
N LEU A 223 -14.17 -8.16 16.47
CA LEU A 223 -13.63 -9.21 17.31
C LEU A 223 -13.99 -10.57 16.72
N PRO A 224 -13.09 -11.58 16.84
CA PRO A 224 -13.47 -12.98 16.61
C PRO A 224 -14.43 -13.47 17.73
N GLU A 225 -15.15 -14.55 17.50
CA GLU A 225 -16.00 -15.17 18.53
C GLU A 225 -15.20 -15.52 19.80
N ARG A 226 -13.95 -15.91 19.64
CA ARG A 226 -13.00 -16.23 20.71
C ARG A 226 -11.57 -16.01 20.25
N TYR A 227 -10.68 -15.72 21.19
CA TYR A 227 -9.24 -15.64 20.94
C TYR A 227 -8.57 -16.97 21.26
N VAL A 228 -7.92 -17.58 20.27
CA VAL A 228 -7.14 -18.80 20.47
C VAL A 228 -5.72 -18.41 20.87
N LEU A 229 -5.30 -18.85 22.06
CA LEU A 229 -3.97 -18.53 22.57
C LEU A 229 -2.87 -19.05 21.63
N GLY A 230 -1.91 -18.16 21.28
CA GLY A 230 -0.83 -18.46 20.33
C GLY A 230 -1.15 -18.12 18.88
N ALA A 231 -2.42 -17.84 18.55
CA ALA A 231 -2.76 -17.21 17.27
C ALA A 231 -2.51 -15.69 17.34
N SER A 232 -2.28 -15.06 16.20
CA SER A 232 -2.31 -13.60 16.13
C SER A 232 -3.75 -13.14 16.37
N PRO A 233 -4.02 -12.29 17.38
CA PRO A 233 -5.37 -11.85 17.65
C PRO A 233 -5.86 -10.94 16.51
N GLU A 234 -6.94 -11.34 15.84
CA GLU A 234 -7.63 -10.49 14.86
C GLU A 234 -8.62 -9.58 15.56
N VAL A 235 -8.12 -8.68 16.41
CA VAL A 235 -8.90 -7.71 17.17
C VAL A 235 -8.61 -6.30 16.67
N TYR A 236 -9.64 -5.63 16.17
CA TYR A 236 -9.48 -4.31 15.55
C TYR A 236 -10.51 -3.33 16.10
N ALA A 237 -10.06 -2.08 16.24
CA ALA A 237 -10.96 -0.93 16.31
C ALA A 237 -11.13 -0.40 14.88
N VAL A 238 -12.38 -0.27 14.43
CA VAL A 238 -12.74 0.20 13.09
C VAL A 238 -13.27 1.62 13.23
N TYR A 239 -12.48 2.58 12.74
CA TYR A 239 -12.85 3.99 12.71
C TYR A 239 -13.47 4.29 11.33
N THR A 240 -14.74 4.68 11.33
CA THR A 240 -15.48 5.00 10.10
C THR A 240 -15.73 6.49 10.01
N VAL A 241 -15.19 7.10 8.97
CA VAL A 241 -15.42 8.50 8.63
C VAL A 241 -16.69 8.58 7.78
N ASN A 242 -17.71 9.25 8.29
CA ASN A 242 -18.96 9.46 7.56
C ASN A 242 -18.78 10.63 6.57
N GLY A 243 -18.78 10.31 5.29
CA GLY A 243 -18.41 11.21 4.19
C GLY A 243 -19.47 12.23 3.76
N GLY A 244 -20.48 12.56 4.59
CA GLY A 244 -21.58 13.46 4.21
C GLY A 244 -22.41 12.93 3.01
N ASP A 245 -23.36 13.71 2.51
CA ASP A 245 -24.38 13.28 1.51
C ASP A 245 -23.87 12.78 0.16
N LYS A 246 -22.56 12.76 -0.11
CA LYS A 246 -21.99 12.45 -1.44
C LYS A 246 -20.79 11.51 -1.45
N GLN A 247 -20.34 11.02 -0.30
CA GLN A 247 -19.20 10.11 -0.24
C GLN A 247 -19.56 8.84 0.54
N GLU A 248 -19.16 7.70 0.01
CA GLU A 248 -19.19 6.42 0.71
C GLU A 248 -18.35 6.52 2.00
N PRO A 249 -18.81 5.95 3.12
CA PRO A 249 -18.04 5.91 4.35
C PRO A 249 -16.69 5.24 4.12
N THR A 250 -15.64 5.82 4.68
CA THR A 250 -14.29 5.26 4.60
C THR A 250 -13.90 4.73 5.97
N SER A 251 -13.50 3.46 6.05
CA SER A 251 -13.12 2.84 7.31
C SER A 251 -11.63 2.56 7.38
N VAL A 252 -11.05 2.75 8.56
CA VAL A 252 -9.66 2.40 8.90
C VAL A 252 -9.67 1.41 10.06
N ARG A 253 -9.02 0.25 9.87
CA ARG A 253 -8.84 -0.77 10.91
C ARG A 253 -7.52 -0.53 11.63
N VAL A 254 -7.55 -0.47 12.94
CA VAL A 254 -6.37 -0.30 13.81
C VAL A 254 -6.39 -1.44 14.84
N PRO A 255 -5.26 -2.09 15.14
CA PRO A 255 -5.21 -3.10 16.17
C PRO A 255 -5.76 -2.56 17.50
N ALA A 256 -6.74 -3.24 18.07
CA ALA A 256 -7.32 -2.87 19.36
C ALA A 256 -6.37 -3.26 20.51
N VAL A 257 -6.56 -2.65 21.67
CA VAL A 257 -5.76 -2.92 22.87
C VAL A 257 -6.39 -4.08 23.66
N LEU A 258 -5.61 -5.12 23.90
CA LEU A 258 -5.97 -6.24 24.76
C LEU A 258 -5.40 -6.00 26.17
N THR A 259 -6.24 -6.00 27.18
CA THR A 259 -5.84 -5.87 28.59
C THR A 259 -6.23 -7.10 29.39
N GLY A 260 -5.40 -7.48 30.35
CA GLY A 260 -5.63 -8.65 31.21
C GLY A 260 -5.09 -9.98 30.68
N LEU A 261 -4.46 -10.00 29.47
CA LEU A 261 -3.91 -11.22 28.89
C LEU A 261 -2.75 -11.78 29.73
N ASP A 262 -1.83 -10.94 30.19
CA ASP A 262 -0.70 -11.39 31.02
C ASP A 262 -1.15 -12.03 32.34
N ALA A 263 -2.09 -11.38 33.02
CA ALA A 263 -2.69 -11.92 34.27
C ALA A 263 -3.42 -13.24 34.02
N LEU A 264 -4.08 -13.38 32.86
CA LEU A 264 -4.74 -14.61 32.48
C LEU A 264 -3.75 -15.74 32.24
N LEU A 265 -2.64 -15.42 31.59
CA LEU A 265 -1.53 -16.38 31.32
C LEU A 265 -0.88 -16.83 32.62
N GLU A 266 -0.60 -15.92 33.54
CA GLU A 266 -0.06 -16.26 34.88
C GLU A 266 -1.01 -17.16 35.66
N ALA A 267 -2.28 -16.86 35.64
CA ALA A 267 -3.31 -17.68 36.33
C ALA A 267 -3.42 -19.11 35.74
N ASN A 268 -3.00 -19.33 34.51
CA ASN A 268 -3.04 -20.61 33.83
C ASN A 268 -1.65 -21.24 33.58
N ALA A 269 -0.59 -20.74 34.23
CA ALA A 269 0.81 -21.13 33.99
C ALA A 269 1.16 -22.60 34.26
N GLY A 270 0.22 -23.41 34.81
CA GLY A 270 0.41 -24.85 35.03
C GLY A 270 -0.33 -25.74 34.02
N ARG A 271 -1.03 -25.16 33.04
CA ARG A 271 -1.72 -25.94 32.00
C ARG A 271 -0.79 -26.13 30.78
N GLU A 272 -0.77 -27.33 30.21
CA GLU A 272 -0.16 -27.55 28.90
C GLU A 272 -0.95 -26.70 27.88
N LEU A 273 -0.33 -25.62 27.44
CA LEU A 273 -0.89 -24.75 26.43
C LEU A 273 -0.37 -25.26 25.07
N ASP A 274 -1.25 -25.84 24.26
CA ASP A 274 -0.91 -26.10 22.84
C ASP A 274 -0.63 -24.76 22.18
N THR A 275 0.65 -24.41 22.11
CA THR A 275 1.10 -23.27 21.31
C THR A 275 1.08 -23.70 19.85
N ALA A 276 0.29 -23.04 19.02
CA ALA A 276 0.41 -23.14 17.59
C ALA A 276 1.82 -22.64 17.19
N SER A 277 2.78 -23.56 17.19
CA SER A 277 4.12 -23.33 16.68
C SER A 277 4.03 -23.18 15.15
N ASP A 278 4.80 -22.20 14.65
CA ASP A 278 5.25 -22.02 13.28
C ASP A 278 4.41 -21.18 12.33
N LEU A 279 4.38 -19.89 12.59
CA LEU A 279 4.33 -18.90 11.49
C LEU A 279 5.22 -17.71 11.86
N LYS A 280 6.52 -17.82 11.60
CA LYS A 280 7.39 -16.65 11.48
C LYS A 280 7.39 -16.22 10.00
N PRO A 281 6.69 -15.15 9.60
CA PRO A 281 6.95 -14.57 8.28
C PRO A 281 8.35 -13.96 8.31
N ALA A 282 9.20 -14.38 7.38
CA ALA A 282 10.53 -13.80 7.22
C ALA A 282 10.39 -12.32 6.83
N ARG A 283 10.65 -11.41 7.79
CA ARG A 283 10.56 -9.94 7.60
C ARG A 283 11.36 -9.43 6.39
N THR A 284 12.41 -10.16 6.00
CA THR A 284 13.27 -9.81 4.85
C THR A 284 12.62 -10.17 3.50
N ALA A 285 11.81 -11.22 3.43
CA ALA A 285 11.11 -11.60 2.21
C ALA A 285 10.02 -10.57 1.84
N GLY A 286 9.33 -10.00 2.84
CA GLY A 286 8.33 -8.97 2.62
C GLY A 286 8.86 -7.73 1.88
N MET A 287 10.05 -7.21 2.25
CA MET A 287 10.66 -6.05 1.59
C MET A 287 10.93 -6.30 0.10
N LEU A 288 11.37 -7.48 -0.25
CA LEU A 288 11.83 -7.81 -1.60
C LEU A 288 10.66 -8.19 -2.51
N ILE A 289 9.63 -8.83 -1.98
CA ILE A 289 8.33 -8.98 -2.64
C ILE A 289 7.74 -7.59 -2.91
N ALA A 290 7.81 -6.65 -1.95
CA ALA A 290 7.36 -5.28 -2.12
C ALA A 290 8.10 -4.54 -3.24
N ILE A 291 9.42 -4.69 -3.36
CA ILE A 291 10.21 -4.10 -4.46
C ILE A 291 9.77 -4.70 -5.80
N SER A 292 9.58 -6.01 -5.87
CA SER A 292 9.11 -6.69 -7.09
C SER A 292 7.71 -6.20 -7.47
N LEU A 293 6.76 -6.18 -6.55
CA LEU A 293 5.40 -5.67 -6.76
C LEU A 293 5.39 -4.22 -7.23
N ALA A 294 6.18 -3.33 -6.61
CA ALA A 294 6.29 -1.94 -7.03
C ALA A 294 6.86 -1.77 -8.45
N CYS A 295 7.75 -2.67 -8.88
CA CYS A 295 8.30 -2.65 -10.24
C CYS A 295 7.28 -3.07 -11.29
N THR A 296 6.48 -4.12 -11.02
CA THR A 296 5.48 -4.64 -11.95
C THR A 296 4.30 -3.71 -12.12
N ALA A 297 3.86 -3.15 -11.03
CA ALA A 297 2.70 -2.29 -10.94
C ALA A 297 2.71 -1.08 -11.86
N ALA A 298 3.85 -0.50 -12.06
CA ALA A 298 3.97 0.68 -12.91
C ALA A 298 3.65 0.40 -14.39
N THR A 299 3.52 -0.86 -14.79
CA THR A 299 3.30 -1.25 -16.18
C THR A 299 1.96 -1.90 -16.45
N ALA A 300 1.31 -2.49 -15.43
CA ALA A 300 0.00 -3.12 -15.59
C ALA A 300 -1.12 -2.07 -15.74
N GLY A 301 -1.97 -2.21 -16.73
CA GLY A 301 -3.09 -1.31 -17.00
C GLY A 301 -4.42 -1.91 -16.57
N ALA A 302 -5.16 -1.25 -15.71
CA ALA A 302 -6.51 -1.65 -15.34
C ALA A 302 -7.59 -0.81 -16.04
N THR A 303 -8.59 -1.48 -16.56
CA THR A 303 -9.67 -0.88 -17.37
C THR A 303 -10.66 -0.04 -16.55
N LEU A 304 -10.74 -0.23 -15.23
CA LEU A 304 -11.77 0.37 -14.37
C LEU A 304 -11.53 1.85 -13.98
N CYS A 305 -10.28 2.32 -13.93
CA CYS A 305 -9.98 3.71 -13.56
C CYS A 305 -10.32 4.71 -14.68
N VAL A 306 -10.42 4.26 -15.93
CA VAL A 306 -10.69 5.08 -17.12
C VAL A 306 -12.12 5.67 -17.09
N MET A 307 -13.10 4.99 -16.49
CA MET A 307 -14.49 5.45 -16.51
C MET A 307 -14.73 6.72 -15.65
N ARG A 308 -13.98 6.95 -14.60
CA ARG A 308 -14.17 8.13 -13.72
C ARG A 308 -13.52 9.39 -14.28
N VAL A 309 -12.34 9.27 -14.89
CA VAL A 309 -11.64 10.40 -15.55
C VAL A 309 -12.35 10.80 -16.85
N MET A 310 -12.86 9.85 -17.64
CA MET A 310 -13.64 10.16 -18.84
C MET A 310 -15.00 10.80 -18.54
N ARG A 311 -15.67 10.46 -17.43
CA ARG A 311 -16.90 11.16 -17.00
C ARG A 311 -16.65 12.63 -16.65
N LEU A 312 -15.53 12.94 -15.98
CA LEU A 312 -15.16 14.31 -15.65
C LEU A 312 -14.79 15.14 -16.90
N ARG A 313 -14.20 14.51 -17.93
CA ARG A 313 -13.91 15.19 -19.21
C ARG A 313 -15.16 15.42 -20.08
N LYS A 314 -16.16 14.52 -20.03
CA LYS A 314 -17.44 14.73 -20.77
C LYS A 314 -18.29 15.87 -20.20
N THR A 315 -18.27 16.08 -18.88
CA THR A 315 -19.02 17.18 -18.26
C THR A 315 -18.42 18.56 -18.51
N LYS A 316 -17.12 18.69 -18.84
CA LYS A 316 -16.49 19.97 -19.21
C LYS A 316 -16.68 20.35 -20.68
N LYS A 317 -17.09 19.43 -21.57
CA LYS A 317 -17.28 19.72 -23.01
C LYS A 317 -18.70 20.14 -23.40
N GLN A 318 -19.65 20.19 -22.48
CA GLN A 318 -21.04 20.59 -22.75
C GLN A 318 -21.42 21.93 -22.09
N LYS A 319 -20.63 22.98 -22.31
CA LYS A 319 -21.16 24.36 -22.20
C LYS A 319 -21.32 24.91 -23.61
N PRO A 320 -22.54 25.17 -24.09
CA PRO A 320 -22.74 25.82 -25.37
C PRO A 320 -22.31 27.30 -25.26
N LEU A 321 -21.52 27.73 -26.22
CA LEU A 321 -21.27 29.14 -26.49
C LEU A 321 -22.63 29.76 -26.84
N LYS A 322 -23.13 30.65 -25.98
CA LYS A 322 -24.21 31.58 -26.35
C LYS A 322 -23.58 32.76 -27.08
N HIS A 323 -24.13 33.00 -28.26
CA HIS A 323 -23.91 34.18 -29.08
C HIS A 323 -24.22 35.47 -28.35
#